data_23c1c9a8387a1cbfced65dc3d167f4c2
#
_entry.id   23c1c9a8387a1cbfced65dc3d167f4c2
#
_cell.length_a   1.000
_cell.length_b   1.000
_cell.length_c   1.000
_cell.angle_alpha   90.00
_cell.angle_beta   90.00
_cell.angle_gamma   90.00
#
_symmetry.space_group_name_H-M   'P 1'
#
loop_
_entity.id
_entity.type
_entity.pdbx_description
1 polymer ?
#
loop_
_entity_poly.entity_id
_entity_poly.type
_entity_poly.pdbx_seq_one_letter_code
_entity_poly.pdbx_strand_id
1 'polypeptide(L)'
;MQTKQPWPRPGERSKWISQEHAVAMSSSMYKKIMTARYDGHAEWYDDFNAPFAADNAAAIVDHLGAGKGLCLDVGCGTGLYLDAIRSTGRTVIGLDRSTDQLHIARRRDRAPLLQGDATALPFAANSFGTVTTLWISTDIRDFGRLLKEAARVLRPGGLLLFQGVHPCFNGPHIERRPEGELLIHHTYRITGWHRRAPWWPKGGVRDRVGMSHVPLADLINAFIDAGLNIERVSELGERPIPSVLAVTATA
;
A
#
# COMPACT_ATOMS: atom_id res chain seq x y z
N MET A 1 36.86 11.28 1.27
CA MET A 1 36.00 12.43 0.99
C MET A 1 35.05 12.03 -0.17
N GLN A 2 33.83 11.57 0.12
CA GLN A 2 32.85 11.30 -0.92
C GLN A 2 31.92 12.51 -1.01
N THR A 3 31.94 13.16 -2.17
CA THR A 3 31.12 14.33 -2.48
C THR A 3 29.67 13.97 -2.55
N LYS A 4 28.83 14.61 -1.72
CA LYS A 4 27.36 14.56 -1.78
C LYS A 4 26.92 15.10 -3.14
N GLN A 5 26.27 14.28 -3.96
CA GLN A 5 25.58 14.76 -5.15
C GLN A 5 24.31 15.53 -4.75
N PRO A 6 24.09 16.73 -5.28
CA PRO A 6 22.89 17.50 -4.99
C PRO A 6 21.68 16.96 -5.76
N TRP A 7 20.50 17.20 -5.19
CA TRP A 7 19.20 16.90 -5.77
C TRP A 7 19.03 17.51 -7.17
N PRO A 8 18.49 16.76 -8.15
CA PRO A 8 18.29 17.28 -9.51
C PRO A 8 17.22 18.37 -9.57
N ARG A 9 17.47 19.37 -10.40
CA ARG A 9 16.58 20.54 -10.61
C ARG A 9 15.30 20.15 -11.38
N PRO A 10 14.20 20.90 -11.24
CA PRO A 10 12.99 20.68 -12.03
C PRO A 10 13.28 20.77 -13.54
N GLY A 11 13.11 19.70 -14.27
CA GLY A 11 13.43 19.57 -15.71
C GLY A 11 14.29 18.37 -16.08
N GLU A 12 15.03 17.78 -15.13
CA GLU A 12 15.93 16.65 -15.40
C GLU A 12 15.35 15.27 -15.05
N ARG A 13 14.04 15.18 -14.89
CA ARG A 13 13.34 13.98 -14.39
C ARG A 13 13.29 12.78 -15.35
N SER A 14 13.87 12.87 -16.55
CA SER A 14 13.82 11.80 -17.55
C SER A 14 15.03 10.85 -17.55
N LYS A 15 16.03 11.04 -16.68
CA LYS A 15 17.32 10.30 -16.73
C LYS A 15 17.46 9.09 -15.80
N TRP A 16 16.41 8.69 -15.08
CA TRP A 16 16.51 7.61 -14.07
C TRP A 16 16.00 6.25 -14.55
N ILE A 17 15.50 6.16 -15.77
CA ILE A 17 15.27 4.88 -16.44
C ILE A 17 16.45 4.70 -17.37
N SER A 18 17.25 3.65 -17.16
CA SER A 18 18.37 3.37 -18.07
C SER A 18 17.82 3.29 -19.49
N GLN A 19 18.37 4.12 -20.39
CA GLN A 19 17.94 4.21 -21.80
C GLN A 19 17.98 2.85 -22.53
N GLU A 20 18.72 1.89 -22.02
CA GLU A 20 18.88 0.56 -22.64
C GLU A 20 17.63 -0.33 -22.55
N HIS A 21 16.75 -0.15 -21.56
CA HIS A 21 15.49 -0.91 -21.45
C HIS A 21 14.27 -0.19 -22.03
N ALA A 22 14.37 1.11 -22.28
CA ALA A 22 13.27 1.91 -22.84
C ALA A 22 13.13 1.81 -24.38
N VAL A 23 14.13 1.34 -25.07
CA VAL A 23 14.20 1.36 -26.55
C VAL A 23 13.42 0.21 -27.21
N ALA A 24 13.00 -0.82 -26.47
CA ALA A 24 12.41 -2.05 -27.04
C ALA A 24 10.87 -2.17 -26.92
N MET A 25 10.18 -1.22 -26.28
CA MET A 25 8.73 -1.32 -26.06
C MET A 25 7.96 -0.30 -26.89
N SER A 26 6.93 -0.75 -27.63
CA SER A 26 6.01 0.17 -28.29
C SER A 26 5.30 1.07 -27.24
N SER A 27 5.01 2.32 -27.62
CA SER A 27 4.28 3.29 -26.77
C SER A 27 2.98 2.71 -26.18
N SER A 28 2.28 1.86 -26.95
CA SER A 28 1.08 1.14 -26.52
C SER A 28 1.35 0.11 -25.43
N MET A 29 2.45 -0.61 -25.52
CA MET A 29 2.86 -1.64 -24.54
C MET A 29 3.35 -1.01 -23.24
N TYR A 30 4.11 0.10 -23.33
CA TYR A 30 4.52 0.92 -22.17
C TYR A 30 3.29 1.49 -21.42
N LYS A 31 2.33 2.05 -22.15
CA LYS A 31 1.07 2.55 -21.61
C LYS A 31 0.26 1.46 -20.90
N LYS A 32 0.20 0.25 -21.48
CA LYS A 32 -0.51 -0.90 -20.90
C LYS A 32 0.14 -1.44 -19.62
N ILE A 33 1.48 -1.38 -19.50
CA ILE A 33 2.22 -1.79 -18.30
C ILE A 33 2.11 -0.75 -17.19
N MET A 34 2.04 0.54 -17.55
CA MET A 34 1.99 1.65 -16.59
C MET A 34 0.57 2.01 -16.15
N THR A 35 -0.48 1.51 -16.78
CA THR A 35 -1.86 1.77 -16.36
C THR A 35 -2.14 1.06 -15.04
N ALA A 36 -2.39 1.83 -14.00
CA ALA A 36 -2.81 1.31 -12.71
C ALA A 36 -4.31 0.97 -12.72
N ARG A 37 -4.74 0.02 -11.90
CA ARG A 37 -6.14 -0.44 -11.86
C ARG A 37 -7.13 0.62 -11.42
N TYR A 38 -6.65 1.61 -10.70
CA TYR A 38 -7.45 2.73 -10.20
C TYR A 38 -7.50 3.93 -11.15
N ASP A 39 -6.76 3.90 -12.27
CA ASP A 39 -6.86 4.95 -13.28
C ASP A 39 -8.29 4.98 -13.85
N GLY A 40 -8.89 6.16 -13.90
CA GLY A 40 -10.31 6.36 -14.23
C GLY A 40 -11.30 6.07 -13.09
N HIS A 41 -10.83 5.66 -11.89
CA HIS A 41 -11.67 5.36 -10.73
C HIS A 41 -11.27 6.13 -9.46
N ALA A 42 -10.30 7.02 -9.53
CA ALA A 42 -9.69 7.61 -8.35
C ALA A 42 -10.65 8.49 -7.54
N GLU A 43 -11.48 9.32 -8.17
CA GLU A 43 -12.47 10.16 -7.47
C GLU A 43 -13.53 9.29 -6.79
N TRP A 44 -14.08 8.33 -7.52
CA TRP A 44 -15.02 7.39 -6.93
C TRP A 44 -14.41 6.61 -5.74
N TYR A 45 -13.15 6.18 -5.86
CA TYR A 45 -12.45 5.48 -4.78
C TYR A 45 -12.28 6.35 -3.55
N ASP A 46 -11.96 7.62 -3.76
CA ASP A 46 -11.79 8.61 -2.70
C ASP A 46 -13.08 8.82 -1.92
N ASP A 47 -14.18 9.09 -2.63
CA ASP A 47 -15.52 9.27 -2.06
C ASP A 47 -15.98 8.01 -1.31
N PHE A 48 -15.72 6.83 -1.88
CA PHE A 48 -16.11 5.54 -1.28
C PHE A 48 -15.40 5.28 0.06
N ASN A 49 -14.14 5.70 0.19
CA ASN A 49 -13.33 5.46 1.40
C ASN A 49 -13.37 6.60 2.41
N ALA A 50 -13.84 7.80 2.02
CA ALA A 50 -13.89 8.96 2.91
C ALA A 50 -14.63 8.71 4.25
N PRO A 51 -15.78 7.98 4.30
CA PRO A 51 -16.46 7.68 5.55
C PRO A 51 -15.65 6.85 6.55
N PHE A 52 -14.67 6.08 6.10
CA PHE A 52 -13.84 5.21 6.94
C PHE A 52 -12.48 5.83 7.27
N ALA A 53 -12.19 7.02 6.73
CA ALA A 53 -10.86 7.61 6.80
C ALA A 53 -10.47 7.99 8.24
N ALA A 54 -11.40 8.52 9.04
CA ALA A 54 -11.12 8.97 10.40
C ALA A 54 -10.73 7.84 11.34
N ASP A 55 -11.50 6.74 11.34
CA ASP A 55 -11.24 5.58 12.21
C ASP A 55 -9.93 4.90 11.83
N ASN A 56 -9.68 4.74 10.52
CA ASN A 56 -8.42 4.19 10.04
C ASN A 56 -7.23 5.09 10.38
N ALA A 57 -7.38 6.41 10.28
CA ALA A 57 -6.34 7.38 10.62
C ALA A 57 -5.98 7.31 12.11
N ALA A 58 -6.98 7.20 12.99
CA ALA A 58 -6.75 7.04 14.44
C ALA A 58 -5.94 5.78 14.75
N ALA A 59 -6.28 4.64 14.14
CA ALA A 59 -5.54 3.39 14.29
C ALA A 59 -4.10 3.49 13.77
N ILE A 60 -3.89 4.17 12.64
CA ILE A 60 -2.56 4.41 12.06
C ILE A 60 -1.70 5.23 13.03
N VAL A 61 -2.26 6.30 13.59
CA VAL A 61 -1.56 7.16 14.56
C VAL A 61 -1.18 6.38 15.82
N ASP A 62 -2.11 5.57 16.35
CA ASP A 62 -1.85 4.72 17.53
C ASP A 62 -0.70 3.74 17.30
N HIS A 63 -0.72 3.02 16.15
CA HIS A 63 0.33 2.04 15.82
C HIS A 63 1.67 2.67 15.50
N LEU A 64 1.70 3.85 14.88
CA LEU A 64 2.94 4.56 14.58
C LEU A 64 3.54 5.21 15.82
N GLY A 65 2.70 5.68 16.76
CA GLY A 65 3.13 6.48 17.89
C GLY A 65 3.87 7.75 17.46
N ALA A 66 4.32 8.54 18.42
CA ALA A 66 5.15 9.72 18.15
C ALA A 66 6.48 9.31 17.49
N GLY A 67 6.91 10.08 16.49
CA GLY A 67 8.12 9.77 15.75
C GLY A 67 8.73 10.99 15.08
N LYS A 68 9.82 10.76 14.33
CA LYS A 68 10.52 11.81 13.58
C LYS A 68 11.21 11.24 12.33
N GLY A 69 11.68 12.12 11.47
CA GLY A 69 12.42 11.76 10.26
C GLY A 69 11.51 11.38 9.10
N LEU A 70 12.11 10.79 8.06
CA LEU A 70 11.41 10.47 6.81
C LEU A 70 10.56 9.21 6.96
N CYS A 71 9.31 9.30 6.51
CA CYS A 71 8.38 8.20 6.34
C CYS A 71 8.02 8.08 4.86
N LEU A 72 8.10 6.88 4.31
CA LEU A 72 7.59 6.55 2.98
C LEU A 72 6.23 5.87 3.10
N ASP A 73 5.18 6.47 2.54
CA ASP A 73 3.87 5.82 2.39
C ASP A 73 3.80 5.16 1.02
N VAL A 74 3.89 3.83 1.00
CA VAL A 74 3.92 3.01 -0.23
C VAL A 74 2.50 2.60 -0.60
N GLY A 75 2.04 3.05 -1.76
CA GLY A 75 0.64 2.93 -2.19
C GLY A 75 -0.23 4.00 -1.53
N CYS A 76 0.25 5.25 -1.49
CA CYS A 76 -0.42 6.35 -0.80
C CYS A 76 -1.80 6.72 -1.37
N GLY A 77 -2.13 6.23 -2.57
CA GLY A 77 -3.40 6.44 -3.23
C GLY A 77 -3.76 7.92 -3.35
N THR A 78 -4.99 8.29 -2.96
CA THR A 78 -5.49 9.66 -2.94
C THR A 78 -4.97 10.51 -1.77
N GLY A 79 -4.03 9.97 -0.98
CA GLY A 79 -3.40 10.67 0.13
C GLY A 79 -4.24 10.75 1.39
N LEU A 80 -5.26 9.90 1.54
CA LEU A 80 -6.20 9.91 2.68
C LEU A 80 -5.52 9.88 4.05
N TYR A 81 -4.35 9.27 4.17
CA TYR A 81 -3.67 9.06 5.45
C TYR A 81 -2.37 9.86 5.61
N LEU A 82 -1.94 10.63 4.60
CA LEU A 82 -0.68 11.40 4.67
C LEU A 82 -0.65 12.38 5.85
N ASP A 83 -1.78 13.05 6.12
CA ASP A 83 -1.88 13.98 7.24
C ASP A 83 -1.83 13.26 8.60
N ALA A 84 -2.50 12.11 8.72
CA ALA A 84 -2.45 11.27 9.92
C ALA A 84 -1.01 10.80 10.22
N ILE A 85 -0.26 10.35 9.20
CA ILE A 85 1.15 9.97 9.38
C ILE A 85 1.98 11.19 9.79
N ARG A 86 1.76 12.35 9.18
CA ARG A 86 2.47 13.60 9.50
C ARG A 86 2.19 14.07 10.92
N SER A 87 0.95 13.91 11.42
CA SER A 87 0.57 14.30 12.78
C SER A 87 1.37 13.57 13.87
N THR A 88 1.97 12.42 13.53
CA THR A 88 2.88 11.69 14.43
C THR A 88 4.27 12.32 14.57
N GLY A 89 4.57 13.43 13.84
CA GLY A 89 5.86 14.13 13.84
C GLY A 89 6.82 13.73 12.71
N ARG A 90 6.40 12.85 11.79
CA ARG A 90 7.19 12.38 10.65
C ARG A 90 7.05 13.31 9.43
N THR A 91 8.10 13.35 8.61
CA THR A 91 8.03 13.98 7.27
C THR A 91 7.67 12.90 6.26
N VAL A 92 6.52 13.04 5.59
CA VAL A 92 5.96 11.99 4.72
C VAL A 92 6.30 12.23 3.27
N ILE A 93 6.64 11.15 2.57
CA ILE A 93 6.74 11.08 1.11
C ILE A 93 5.76 10.00 0.66
N GLY A 94 4.85 10.31 -0.27
CA GLY A 94 3.92 9.35 -0.84
C GLY A 94 4.42 8.75 -2.15
N LEU A 95 4.22 7.45 -2.34
CA LEU A 95 4.47 6.78 -3.61
C LEU A 95 3.22 5.99 -4.02
N ASP A 96 2.78 6.17 -5.25
CA ASP A 96 1.72 5.35 -5.84
C ASP A 96 1.99 5.10 -7.33
N ARG A 97 1.42 4.04 -7.87
CA ARG A 97 1.52 3.70 -9.29
C ARG A 97 0.54 4.49 -10.15
N SER A 98 -0.63 4.83 -9.60
CA SER A 98 -1.71 5.52 -10.30
C SER A 98 -1.48 7.03 -10.37
N THR A 99 -1.41 7.56 -11.57
CA THR A 99 -1.34 9.01 -11.78
C THR A 99 -2.63 9.71 -11.35
N ASP A 100 -3.78 9.07 -11.54
CA ASP A 100 -5.08 9.64 -11.18
C ASP A 100 -5.22 9.77 -9.66
N GLN A 101 -4.80 8.73 -8.93
CA GLN A 101 -4.74 8.75 -7.47
C GLN A 101 -3.82 9.89 -6.98
N LEU A 102 -2.62 10.00 -7.55
CA LEU A 102 -1.66 11.04 -7.19
C LEU A 102 -2.15 12.45 -7.52
N HIS A 103 -2.99 12.63 -8.54
CA HIS A 103 -3.63 13.91 -8.83
C HIS A 103 -4.55 14.36 -7.69
N ILE A 104 -5.32 13.44 -7.11
CA ILE A 104 -6.17 13.74 -5.96
C ILE A 104 -5.30 14.01 -4.72
N ALA A 105 -4.29 13.18 -4.48
CA ALA A 105 -3.37 13.37 -3.36
C ALA A 105 -2.70 14.76 -3.37
N ARG A 106 -2.30 15.27 -4.55
CA ARG A 106 -1.72 16.63 -4.69
C ARG A 106 -2.68 17.75 -4.35
N ARG A 107 -3.98 17.56 -4.56
CA ARG A 107 -5.00 18.54 -4.15
C ARG A 107 -5.25 18.52 -2.65
N ARG A 108 -5.12 17.35 -2.03
CA ARG A 108 -5.37 17.12 -0.61
C ARG A 108 -4.19 17.52 0.27
N ASP A 109 -2.98 17.21 -0.15
CA ASP A 109 -1.79 17.31 0.68
C ASP A 109 -0.59 17.90 -0.09
N ARG A 110 0.32 18.54 0.66
CA ARG A 110 1.56 19.12 0.12
C ARG A 110 2.77 18.19 0.25
N ALA A 111 2.58 16.96 0.70
CA ALA A 111 3.67 15.99 0.76
C ALA A 111 4.31 15.79 -0.63
N PRO A 112 5.62 15.56 -0.71
CA PRO A 112 6.24 15.11 -1.95
C PRO A 112 5.61 13.79 -2.41
N LEU A 113 5.17 13.75 -3.67
CA LEU A 113 4.51 12.57 -4.26
C LEU A 113 5.31 12.08 -5.45
N LEU A 114 5.50 10.76 -5.52
CA LEU A 114 6.23 10.11 -6.58
C LEU A 114 5.39 9.01 -7.23
N GLN A 115 5.38 8.94 -8.55
CA GLN A 115 4.85 7.80 -9.27
C GLN A 115 5.89 6.69 -9.30
N GLY A 116 5.52 5.47 -8.84
CA GLY A 116 6.45 4.35 -8.78
C GLY A 116 5.78 3.01 -8.53
N ASP A 117 6.56 1.94 -8.70
CA ASP A 117 6.14 0.58 -8.42
C ASP A 117 6.60 0.18 -7.01
N ALA A 118 5.67 -0.27 -6.17
CA ALA A 118 5.94 -0.70 -4.81
C ALA A 118 6.86 -1.94 -4.73
N THR A 119 6.98 -2.70 -5.83
CA THR A 119 7.87 -3.87 -5.93
C THR A 119 9.26 -3.53 -6.46
N ALA A 120 9.52 -2.25 -6.76
CA ALA A 120 10.80 -1.74 -7.25
C ALA A 120 10.95 -0.27 -6.84
N LEU A 121 11.12 -0.03 -5.53
CA LEU A 121 11.14 1.32 -4.96
C LEU A 121 12.38 2.11 -5.45
N PRO A 122 12.19 3.33 -6.01
CA PRO A 122 13.28 4.13 -6.60
C PRO A 122 14.08 4.89 -5.53
N PHE A 123 14.36 4.25 -4.41
CA PHE A 123 15.11 4.81 -3.30
C PHE A 123 16.31 3.94 -2.95
N ALA A 124 17.37 4.55 -2.45
CA ALA A 124 18.52 3.82 -1.94
C ALA A 124 18.15 3.01 -0.68
N ALA A 125 18.90 1.97 -0.39
CA ALA A 125 18.77 1.24 0.88
C ALA A 125 18.98 2.20 2.07
N ASN A 126 18.35 1.88 3.21
CA ASN A 126 18.50 2.62 4.47
C ASN A 126 18.15 4.12 4.37
N SER A 127 17.15 4.49 3.55
CA SER A 127 16.76 5.89 3.33
C SER A 127 15.73 6.38 4.35
N PHE A 128 14.87 5.51 4.86
CA PHE A 128 13.71 5.87 5.68
C PHE A 128 13.80 5.32 7.09
N GLY A 129 13.35 6.13 8.07
CA GLY A 129 13.16 5.67 9.44
C GLY A 129 11.82 4.93 9.64
N THR A 130 10.85 5.21 8.76
CA THR A 130 9.52 4.58 8.78
C THR A 130 9.06 4.31 7.36
N VAL A 131 8.38 3.18 7.17
CA VAL A 131 7.62 2.85 5.95
C VAL A 131 6.20 2.48 6.36
N THR A 132 5.21 2.97 5.64
CA THR A 132 3.82 2.54 5.78
C THR A 132 3.35 1.85 4.50
N THR A 133 2.55 0.79 4.64
CA THR A 133 1.93 0.05 3.55
C THR A 133 0.46 -0.15 3.88
N LEU A 134 -0.36 0.87 3.53
CA LEU A 134 -1.75 0.96 3.97
C LEU A 134 -2.69 0.51 2.84
N TRP A 135 -3.49 -0.52 3.09
CA TRP A 135 -4.51 -1.07 2.17
C TRP A 135 -4.00 -1.65 0.84
N ILE A 136 -2.70 -1.70 0.62
CA ILE A 136 -2.09 -2.09 -0.65
C ILE A 136 -2.06 -3.62 -0.89
N SER A 137 -2.15 -4.45 0.17
CA SER A 137 -1.99 -5.91 0.06
C SER A 137 -2.94 -6.56 -0.95
N THR A 138 -4.13 -6.00 -1.11
CA THR A 138 -5.14 -6.51 -2.05
C THR A 138 -4.95 -6.04 -3.49
N ASP A 139 -4.04 -5.10 -3.72
CA ASP A 139 -3.82 -4.46 -5.01
C ASP A 139 -2.50 -4.86 -5.65
N ILE A 140 -1.65 -5.55 -4.91
CA ILE A 140 -0.36 -6.01 -5.37
C ILE A 140 -0.35 -7.53 -5.61
N ARG A 141 0.35 -7.98 -6.66
CA ARG A 141 0.44 -9.41 -6.98
C ARG A 141 1.53 -10.13 -6.20
N ASP A 142 2.62 -9.44 -5.94
CA ASP A 142 3.79 -9.96 -5.23
C ASP A 142 3.98 -9.18 -3.93
N PHE A 143 3.24 -9.59 -2.91
CA PHE A 143 3.29 -8.97 -1.58
C PHE A 143 4.65 -9.18 -0.90
N GLY A 144 5.25 -10.35 -1.09
CA GLY A 144 6.58 -10.65 -0.54
C GLY A 144 7.65 -9.71 -1.11
N ARG A 145 7.60 -9.40 -2.42
CA ARG A 145 8.53 -8.46 -3.04
C ARG A 145 8.33 -7.03 -2.54
N LEU A 146 7.09 -6.59 -2.34
CA LEU A 146 6.81 -5.29 -1.70
C LEU A 146 7.49 -5.21 -0.33
N LEU A 147 7.34 -6.24 0.52
CA LEU A 147 7.95 -6.23 1.86
C LEU A 147 9.47 -6.25 1.81
N LYS A 148 10.09 -6.99 0.87
CA LYS A 148 11.54 -6.96 0.66
C LYS A 148 12.04 -5.58 0.26
N GLU A 149 11.32 -4.86 -0.60
CA GLU A 149 11.65 -3.50 -0.97
C GLU A 149 11.44 -2.52 0.19
N ALA A 150 10.36 -2.68 0.97
CA ALA A 150 10.11 -1.90 2.19
C ALA A 150 11.25 -2.11 3.22
N ALA A 151 11.64 -3.36 3.48
CA ALA A 151 12.77 -3.67 4.35
C ALA A 151 14.09 -3.09 3.84
N ARG A 152 14.35 -3.19 2.54
CA ARG A 152 15.58 -2.65 1.93
C ARG A 152 15.72 -1.14 2.11
N VAL A 153 14.62 -0.39 1.96
CA VAL A 153 14.67 1.07 2.09
C VAL A 153 14.60 1.57 3.53
N LEU A 154 14.18 0.73 4.47
CA LEU A 154 14.24 1.00 5.90
C LEU A 154 15.68 1.03 6.39
N ARG A 155 15.96 1.90 7.35
CA ARG A 155 17.19 1.89 8.12
C ARG A 155 17.17 0.73 9.12
N PRO A 156 18.32 0.19 9.54
CA PRO A 156 18.36 -0.74 10.65
C PRO A 156 17.61 -0.19 11.88
N GLY A 157 16.69 -0.98 12.44
CA GLY A 157 15.77 -0.58 13.50
C GLY A 157 14.64 0.38 13.04
N GLY A 158 14.47 0.58 11.73
CA GLY A 158 13.37 1.36 11.18
C GLY A 158 12.04 0.62 11.28
N LEU A 159 10.95 1.36 11.43
CA LEU A 159 9.60 0.85 11.65
C LEU A 159 8.85 0.64 10.33
N LEU A 160 8.27 -0.53 10.14
CA LEU A 160 7.24 -0.80 9.14
C LEU A 160 5.87 -0.88 9.82
N LEU A 161 4.89 -0.13 9.31
CA LEU A 161 3.48 -0.34 9.61
C LEU A 161 2.77 -0.86 8.36
N PHE A 162 2.22 -2.04 8.45
CA PHE A 162 1.23 -2.58 7.52
C PHE A 162 -0.16 -2.45 8.14
N GLN A 163 -1.15 -2.00 7.35
CA GLN A 163 -2.57 -2.09 7.68
C GLN A 163 -3.35 -2.43 6.42
N GLY A 164 -4.20 -3.45 6.48
CA GLY A 164 -4.94 -3.90 5.32
C GLY A 164 -6.13 -4.77 5.69
N VAL A 165 -6.79 -5.34 4.69
CA VAL A 165 -7.91 -6.24 4.92
C VAL A 165 -7.45 -7.48 5.69
N HIS A 166 -8.30 -7.93 6.63
CA HIS A 166 -8.01 -9.16 7.38
C HIS A 166 -8.13 -10.38 6.46
N PRO A 167 -7.05 -11.16 6.24
CA PRO A 167 -7.03 -12.21 5.23
C PRO A 167 -7.99 -13.37 5.50
N CYS A 168 -8.37 -13.61 6.75
CA CYS A 168 -9.33 -14.67 7.10
C CYS A 168 -10.80 -14.21 6.98
N PHE A 169 -11.08 -12.92 7.21
CA PHE A 169 -12.46 -12.43 7.37
C PHE A 169 -12.86 -11.37 6.34
N ASN A 170 -11.96 -11.05 5.40
CA ASN A 170 -12.22 -10.09 4.34
C ASN A 170 -11.42 -10.47 3.09
N GLY A 171 -12.08 -11.15 2.15
CA GLY A 171 -11.42 -11.65 0.95
C GLY A 171 -12.39 -12.28 -0.06
N PRO A 172 -11.86 -12.86 -1.13
CA PRO A 172 -12.69 -13.46 -2.17
C PRO A 172 -13.42 -14.73 -1.73
N HIS A 173 -13.04 -15.30 -0.59
CA HIS A 173 -13.67 -16.47 0.05
C HIS A 173 -14.74 -16.08 1.08
N ILE A 174 -14.98 -14.78 1.32
CA ILE A 174 -15.93 -14.29 2.32
C ILE A 174 -17.18 -13.74 1.66
N GLU A 175 -18.31 -14.32 2.01
CA GLU A 175 -19.65 -13.81 1.72
C GLU A 175 -20.24 -13.20 2.99
N ARG A 176 -20.59 -11.89 2.92
CA ARG A 176 -21.27 -11.19 4.01
C ARG A 176 -22.76 -11.31 3.83
N ARG A 177 -23.44 -11.89 4.81
CA ARG A 177 -24.90 -12.03 4.84
C ARG A 177 -25.56 -10.84 5.54
N PRO A 178 -26.86 -10.57 5.24
CA PRO A 178 -27.57 -9.40 5.77
C PRO A 178 -27.54 -9.27 7.31
N GLU A 179 -27.56 -10.37 8.02
CA GLU A 179 -27.59 -10.42 9.50
C GLU A 179 -26.20 -10.25 10.15
N GLY A 180 -25.18 -9.91 9.36
CA GLY A 180 -23.80 -9.73 9.84
C GLY A 180 -22.99 -11.02 9.90
N GLU A 181 -23.59 -12.15 9.58
CA GLU A 181 -22.90 -13.44 9.46
C GLU A 181 -21.88 -13.43 8.32
N LEU A 182 -20.81 -14.20 8.50
CA LEU A 182 -19.85 -14.49 7.45
C LEU A 182 -19.94 -15.96 7.05
N LEU A 183 -20.20 -16.20 5.76
CA LEU A 183 -19.99 -17.52 5.17
C LEU A 183 -18.58 -17.58 4.58
N ILE A 184 -17.79 -18.53 5.06
CA ILE A 184 -16.43 -18.78 4.57
C ILE A 184 -16.49 -19.90 3.54
N HIS A 185 -16.21 -19.56 2.29
CA HIS A 185 -16.12 -20.52 1.21
C HIS A 185 -14.79 -21.28 1.25
N HIS A 186 -14.77 -22.51 0.78
CA HIS A 186 -13.58 -23.39 0.78
C HIS A 186 -12.48 -22.96 -0.22
N THR A 187 -12.53 -21.71 -0.65
CA THR A 187 -11.55 -21.07 -1.55
C THR A 187 -10.48 -20.24 -0.82
N TYR A 188 -10.44 -20.26 0.52
CA TYR A 188 -9.46 -19.49 1.31
C TYR A 188 -8.00 -19.72 0.90
N ARG A 189 -7.64 -20.94 0.49
CA ARG A 189 -6.26 -21.26 0.06
C ARG A 189 -5.98 -20.97 -1.42
N ILE A 190 -6.95 -20.47 -2.17
CA ILE A 190 -6.74 -20.06 -3.56
C ILE A 190 -6.11 -18.66 -3.54
N THR A 191 -4.81 -18.60 -3.75
CA THR A 191 -4.01 -17.38 -3.71
C THR A 191 -4.04 -16.62 -5.02
N GLY A 192 -3.55 -15.38 -4.99
CA GLY A 192 -3.34 -14.55 -6.17
C GLY A 192 -4.52 -13.68 -6.54
N TRP A 193 -4.61 -13.34 -7.81
CA TRP A 193 -5.55 -12.34 -8.29
C TRP A 193 -6.92 -12.92 -8.58
N HIS A 194 -7.95 -12.40 -7.91
CA HIS A 194 -9.35 -12.69 -8.13
C HIS A 194 -10.01 -11.50 -8.84
N ARG A 195 -10.52 -11.73 -10.05
CA ARG A 195 -11.19 -10.68 -10.81
C ARG A 195 -12.58 -10.39 -10.27
N ARG A 196 -13.28 -11.44 -9.80
CA ARG A 196 -14.64 -11.39 -9.24
C ARG A 196 -14.86 -12.54 -8.27
N ALA A 197 -15.77 -12.32 -7.31
CA ALA A 197 -16.44 -13.37 -6.55
C ALA A 197 -17.95 -13.15 -6.65
N PRO A 198 -18.77 -14.23 -6.75
CA PRO A 198 -20.23 -14.11 -6.99
C PRO A 198 -20.97 -13.30 -5.91
N TRP A 199 -20.44 -13.29 -4.70
CA TRP A 199 -21.01 -12.65 -3.51
C TRP A 199 -20.43 -11.26 -3.21
N TRP A 200 -19.52 -10.72 -4.02
CA TRP A 200 -19.07 -9.36 -3.82
C TRP A 200 -20.18 -8.35 -4.11
N PRO A 201 -20.32 -7.30 -3.27
CA PRO A 201 -21.30 -6.24 -3.51
C PRO A 201 -21.07 -5.59 -4.87
N LYS A 202 -22.13 -5.50 -5.67
CA LYS A 202 -22.10 -4.78 -6.95
C LYS A 202 -21.75 -3.31 -6.72
N GLY A 203 -20.84 -2.79 -7.56
CA GLY A 203 -20.38 -1.40 -7.48
C GLY A 203 -19.39 -1.10 -6.36
N GLY A 204 -19.02 -2.09 -5.52
CA GLY A 204 -17.95 -1.96 -4.53
C GLY A 204 -16.55 -1.96 -5.16
N VAL A 205 -15.53 -1.65 -4.36
CA VAL A 205 -14.12 -1.59 -4.81
C VAL A 205 -13.73 -2.89 -5.52
N ARG A 206 -14.02 -4.04 -4.94
CA ARG A 206 -13.60 -5.34 -5.47
C ARG A 206 -14.33 -5.75 -6.74
N ASP A 207 -15.59 -5.36 -6.90
CA ASP A 207 -16.33 -5.56 -8.15
C ASP A 207 -15.72 -4.76 -9.32
N ARG A 208 -15.20 -3.57 -9.04
CA ARG A 208 -14.55 -2.70 -10.05
C ARG A 208 -13.15 -3.15 -10.39
N VAL A 209 -12.29 -3.34 -9.38
CA VAL A 209 -10.84 -3.52 -9.58
C VAL A 209 -10.33 -4.92 -9.26
N GLY A 210 -11.16 -5.82 -8.70
CA GLY A 210 -10.73 -7.13 -8.23
C GLY A 210 -9.88 -7.05 -6.97
N MET A 211 -9.22 -8.15 -6.57
CA MET A 211 -8.26 -8.14 -5.45
C MET A 211 -7.27 -9.30 -5.53
N SER A 212 -6.10 -9.11 -4.99
CA SER A 212 -5.19 -10.19 -4.60
C SER A 212 -5.62 -10.78 -3.27
N HIS A 213 -5.46 -12.10 -3.12
CA HIS A 213 -5.61 -12.79 -1.86
C HIS A 213 -4.31 -13.46 -1.44
N VAL A 214 -3.92 -13.20 -0.21
CA VAL A 214 -2.77 -13.82 0.46
C VAL A 214 -3.30 -14.40 1.78
N PRO A 215 -3.27 -15.72 2.01
CA PRO A 215 -3.66 -16.32 3.28
C PRO A 215 -2.86 -15.77 4.47
N LEU A 216 -3.42 -15.83 5.68
CA LEU A 216 -2.78 -15.26 6.88
C LEU A 216 -1.35 -15.78 7.11
N ALA A 217 -1.14 -17.09 6.98
CA ALA A 217 0.17 -17.68 7.17
C ALA A 217 1.18 -17.14 6.14
N ASP A 218 0.80 -17.06 4.86
CA ASP A 218 1.65 -16.55 3.79
C ASP A 218 1.94 -15.05 3.98
N LEU A 219 0.94 -14.30 4.45
CA LEU A 219 1.11 -12.87 4.76
C LEU A 219 2.14 -12.68 5.89
N ILE A 220 2.02 -13.40 7.00
CA ILE A 220 2.95 -13.30 8.14
C ILE A 220 4.35 -13.79 7.75
N ASN A 221 4.45 -14.92 7.04
CA ASN A 221 5.72 -15.44 6.57
C ASN A 221 6.44 -14.48 5.61
N ALA A 222 5.70 -13.70 4.82
CA ALA A 222 6.30 -12.70 3.93
C ALA A 222 7.07 -11.59 4.68
N PHE A 223 6.67 -11.23 5.92
CA PHE A 223 7.46 -10.33 6.78
C PHE A 223 8.76 -10.99 7.22
N ILE A 224 8.70 -12.25 7.66
CA ILE A 224 9.86 -13.03 8.11
C ILE A 224 10.84 -13.21 6.94
N ASP A 225 10.34 -13.58 5.75
CA ASP A 225 11.14 -13.79 4.54
C ASP A 225 11.77 -12.49 3.99
N ALA A 226 11.22 -11.35 4.38
CA ALA A 226 11.78 -10.03 4.08
C ALA A 226 12.86 -9.58 5.10
N GLY A 227 13.11 -10.37 6.16
CA GLY A 227 14.04 -10.04 7.23
C GLY A 227 13.49 -9.04 8.24
N LEU A 228 12.16 -8.88 8.31
CA LEU A 228 11.49 -7.99 9.24
C LEU A 228 11.14 -8.72 10.55
N ASN A 229 11.41 -8.09 11.69
CA ASN A 229 11.04 -8.59 13.01
C ASN A 229 9.64 -8.08 13.37
N ILE A 230 8.66 -8.97 13.45
CA ILE A 230 7.29 -8.61 13.82
C ILE A 230 7.25 -8.24 15.31
N GLU A 231 6.82 -7.02 15.61
CA GLU A 231 6.68 -6.51 16.98
C GLU A 231 5.26 -6.69 17.51
N ARG A 232 4.28 -6.48 16.65
CA ARG A 232 2.86 -6.55 17.03
C ARG A 232 1.99 -6.92 15.84
N VAL A 233 0.98 -7.76 16.10
CA VAL A 233 -0.14 -8.04 15.20
C VAL A 233 -1.42 -7.61 15.90
N SER A 234 -2.28 -6.83 15.22
CA SER A 234 -3.53 -6.31 15.78
C SER A 234 -4.68 -6.57 14.82
N GLU A 235 -5.80 -7.01 15.35
CA GLU A 235 -7.06 -7.11 14.65
C GLU A 235 -7.90 -5.87 14.99
N LEU A 236 -8.35 -5.15 13.96
CA LEU A 236 -8.98 -3.85 14.10
C LEU A 236 -10.42 -3.85 13.59
N GLY A 237 -11.19 -2.89 14.11
CA GLY A 237 -12.58 -2.63 13.78
C GLY A 237 -13.50 -2.92 14.96
N GLU A 238 -14.63 -2.21 15.01
CA GLU A 238 -15.60 -2.30 16.12
C GLU A 238 -16.56 -3.53 16.01
N ARG A 239 -16.53 -4.22 14.87
CA ARG A 239 -17.39 -5.37 14.63
C ARG A 239 -16.90 -6.59 15.41
N PRO A 240 -17.82 -7.49 15.83
CA PRO A 240 -17.43 -8.72 16.52
C PRO A 240 -16.42 -9.59 15.74
N ILE A 241 -16.46 -9.51 14.40
CA ILE A 241 -15.50 -10.18 13.51
C ILE A 241 -14.61 -9.10 12.88
N PRO A 242 -13.30 -9.11 13.15
CA PRO A 242 -12.38 -8.09 12.65
C PRO A 242 -12.28 -8.15 11.12
N SER A 243 -12.26 -7.00 10.48
CA SER A 243 -12.14 -6.91 9.02
C SER A 243 -10.80 -6.33 8.55
N VAL A 244 -9.99 -5.87 9.49
CA VAL A 244 -8.70 -5.22 9.26
C VAL A 244 -7.62 -5.90 10.10
N LEU A 245 -6.47 -6.11 9.51
CA LEU A 245 -5.25 -6.57 10.18
C LEU A 245 -4.18 -5.48 10.09
N ALA A 246 -3.53 -5.19 11.22
CA ALA A 246 -2.35 -4.36 11.25
C ALA A 246 -1.14 -5.15 11.78
N VAL A 247 0.04 -4.88 11.23
CA VAL A 247 1.31 -5.47 11.66
C VAL A 247 2.34 -4.36 11.78
N THR A 248 2.95 -4.23 12.95
CA THR A 248 4.17 -3.45 13.12
C THR A 248 5.37 -4.37 13.15
N ALA A 249 6.42 -3.98 12.45
CA ALA A 249 7.66 -4.73 12.36
C ALA A 249 8.87 -3.78 12.27
N THR A 250 10.05 -4.28 12.62
CA THR A 250 11.32 -3.54 12.50
C THR A 250 12.29 -4.23 11.54
N ALA A 251 13.15 -3.42 10.87
CA ALA A 251 14.17 -3.90 9.94
C ALA A 251 15.51 -4.15 10.64
#